data_a717624b9cf62dd23f359a5d1ccb010b
#
_entry.id   a717624b9cf62dd23f359a5d1ccb010b
#
_cell.length_a   1.000
_cell.length_b   1.000
_cell.length_c   1.000
_cell.angle_alpha   90.00
_cell.angle_beta   90.00
_cell.angle_gamma   90.00
#
_symmetry.space_group_name_H-M   'P 1'
#
loop_
_entity.id
_entity.type
_entity.pdbx_description
1 polymer ?
#
loop_
_entity_poly.entity_id
_entity_poly.type
_entity_poly.pdbx_seq_one_letter_code
_entity_poly.pdbx_strand_id
1 'polypeptide(L)'
;MIRRTNLNLLVMTLILGSLGACTNLPRGVAPDAALIGLSDSGRLVRLHPTQQLVIQLEANVTTGFQWEIDKTLDRSILLADGSKFSKTQTQRDQDDLVSEQYLRFVAQQPGRTRLQLVYVQPRVGTLDDSPRYNVDVIVAPKPDETK
;
A
#
# COMPACT_ATOMS: atom_id res chain seq x y z
N MET A 1 43.07 -42.10 42.51
CA MET A 1 42.00 -41.14 42.86
C MET A 1 41.72 -40.28 41.64
N ILE A 2 40.69 -40.64 40.91
CA ILE A 2 40.33 -39.94 39.67
C ILE A 2 39.10 -39.10 39.98
N ARG A 3 39.24 -37.75 39.94
CA ARG A 3 38.13 -36.81 40.09
C ARG A 3 37.48 -36.63 38.71
N ARG A 4 36.25 -37.04 38.58
CA ARG A 4 35.40 -36.75 37.41
C ARG A 4 34.83 -35.33 37.52
N THR A 5 35.21 -34.45 36.59
CA THR A 5 34.65 -33.11 36.45
C THR A 5 33.44 -33.22 35.57
N ASN A 6 32.25 -32.92 36.10
CA ASN A 6 31.00 -32.82 35.33
C ASN A 6 30.99 -31.52 34.58
N LEU A 7 31.03 -31.60 33.25
CA LEU A 7 30.86 -30.45 32.35
C LEU A 7 29.35 -30.31 32.06
N ASN A 8 28.71 -29.40 32.78
CA ASN A 8 27.33 -29.00 32.50
C ASN A 8 27.31 -28.16 31.21
N LEU A 9 26.86 -28.77 30.12
CA LEU A 9 26.60 -28.11 28.86
C LEU A 9 25.27 -27.35 28.98
N LEU A 10 25.36 -26.02 29.22
CA LEU A 10 24.22 -25.14 29.26
C LEU A 10 23.76 -24.88 27.80
N VAL A 11 22.73 -25.58 27.35
CA VAL A 11 22.09 -25.32 26.05
C VAL A 11 21.26 -24.07 26.20
N MET A 12 21.79 -22.94 25.73
CA MET A 12 21.09 -21.66 25.65
C MET A 12 20.20 -21.66 24.38
N THR A 13 18.94 -22.01 24.56
CA THR A 13 17.94 -21.97 23.50
C THR A 13 17.63 -20.48 23.16
N LEU A 14 18.18 -20.01 22.05
CA LEU A 14 17.90 -18.68 21.51
C LEU A 14 16.50 -18.70 20.90
N ILE A 15 15.50 -18.22 21.64
CA ILE A 15 14.14 -17.98 21.11
C ILE A 15 14.21 -16.71 20.26
N LEU A 16 14.30 -16.87 18.93
CA LEU A 16 14.04 -15.77 17.99
C LEU A 16 12.55 -15.44 18.05
N GLY A 17 12.21 -14.46 18.89
CA GLY A 17 10.90 -13.84 18.87
C GLY A 17 10.73 -13.06 17.56
N SER A 18 9.93 -13.58 16.65
CA SER A 18 9.46 -12.81 15.50
C SER A 18 8.57 -11.66 16.02
N LEU A 19 9.12 -10.46 16.09
CA LEU A 19 8.35 -9.23 16.28
C LEU A 19 7.51 -9.04 15.03
N GLY A 20 6.30 -9.60 15.02
CA GLY A 20 5.28 -9.27 14.06
C GLY A 20 4.95 -7.78 14.18
N ALA A 21 5.46 -6.96 13.28
CA ALA A 21 5.02 -5.58 13.14
C ALA A 21 3.54 -5.61 12.78
N CYS A 22 2.67 -5.37 13.76
CA CYS A 22 1.25 -5.11 13.52
C CYS A 22 1.16 -3.77 12.78
N THR A 23 1.23 -3.81 11.47
CA THR A 23 0.84 -2.66 10.65
C THR A 23 -0.67 -2.50 10.81
N ASN A 24 -1.10 -1.39 11.41
CA ASN A 24 -2.51 -1.02 11.49
C ASN A 24 -3.00 -0.63 10.08
N LEU A 25 -3.30 -1.64 9.27
CA LEU A 25 -3.90 -1.43 7.96
C LEU A 25 -5.30 -0.84 8.12
N PRO A 26 -5.71 0.09 7.27
CA PRO A 26 -7.07 0.63 7.27
C PRO A 26 -8.10 -0.49 7.09
N ARG A 27 -9.27 -0.33 7.69
CA ARG A 27 -10.36 -1.31 7.56
C ARG A 27 -10.69 -1.56 6.08
N GLY A 28 -10.71 -2.82 5.69
CA GLY A 28 -11.03 -3.28 4.32
C GLY A 28 -9.80 -3.42 3.42
N VAL A 29 -8.60 -3.38 3.99
CA VAL A 29 -7.35 -3.76 3.29
C VAL A 29 -7.09 -5.24 3.54
N ALA A 30 -6.90 -6.01 2.47
CA ALA A 30 -6.58 -7.43 2.56
C ALA A 30 -5.18 -7.65 3.17
N PRO A 31 -4.94 -8.75 3.90
CA PRO A 31 -3.64 -9.03 4.52
C PRO A 31 -2.48 -9.14 3.53
N ASP A 32 -2.77 -9.55 2.30
CA ASP A 32 -1.83 -9.71 1.18
C ASP A 32 -1.82 -8.51 0.22
N ALA A 33 -2.47 -7.41 0.59
CA ALA A 33 -2.51 -6.21 -0.23
C ALA A 33 -1.10 -5.63 -0.45
N ALA A 34 -0.82 -5.21 -1.68
CA ALA A 34 0.35 -4.40 -1.97
C ALA A 34 0.08 -2.96 -1.50
N LEU A 35 0.80 -2.51 -0.49
CA LEU A 35 0.72 -1.13 0.02
C LEU A 35 1.89 -0.33 -0.52
N ILE A 36 1.61 0.77 -1.21
CA ILE A 36 2.60 1.69 -1.80
C ILE A 36 2.27 3.13 -1.44
N GLY A 37 3.28 4.00 -1.51
CA GLY A 37 3.16 5.41 -1.15
C GLY A 37 3.81 6.34 -2.18
N LEU A 38 3.98 7.60 -1.82
CA LEU A 38 4.53 8.63 -2.70
C LEU A 38 5.91 8.28 -3.27
N SER A 39 6.77 7.63 -2.48
CA SER A 39 8.12 7.19 -2.89
C SER A 39 8.13 6.12 -3.99
N ASP A 40 6.99 5.49 -4.26
CA ASP A 40 6.83 4.47 -5.28
C ASP A 40 6.37 5.02 -6.63
N SER A 41 6.22 6.34 -6.73
CA SER A 41 5.89 6.99 -8.01
C SER A 41 6.94 6.67 -9.08
N GLY A 42 6.48 6.30 -10.27
CA GLY A 42 7.32 5.88 -11.39
C GLY A 42 7.77 4.41 -11.35
N ARG A 43 7.46 3.66 -10.30
CA ARG A 43 7.86 2.25 -10.15
C ARG A 43 6.92 1.29 -10.87
N LEU A 44 7.42 0.06 -11.03
CA LEU A 44 6.66 -1.08 -11.50
C LEU A 44 6.16 -1.90 -10.30
N VAL A 45 4.85 -2.10 -10.23
CA VAL A 45 4.18 -2.94 -9.23
C VAL A 45 3.71 -4.23 -9.89
N ARG A 46 4.00 -5.37 -9.25
CA ARG A 46 3.55 -6.68 -9.69
C ARG A 46 2.46 -7.18 -8.75
N LEU A 47 1.36 -7.61 -9.33
CA LEU A 47 0.19 -8.12 -8.62
C LEU A 47 -0.21 -9.49 -9.16
N HIS A 48 -0.96 -10.23 -8.37
CA HIS A 48 -1.67 -11.42 -8.82
C HIS A 48 -3.15 -11.08 -9.07
N PRO A 49 -3.86 -11.84 -9.90
CA PRO A 49 -5.32 -11.73 -9.99
C PRO A 49 -5.96 -11.77 -8.61
N THR A 50 -6.96 -10.96 -8.37
CA THR A 50 -7.68 -10.74 -7.10
C THR A 50 -6.91 -10.03 -5.99
N GLN A 51 -5.59 -9.82 -6.13
CA GLN A 51 -4.80 -9.09 -5.15
C GLN A 51 -5.20 -7.62 -5.11
N GLN A 52 -5.25 -7.07 -3.89
CA GLN A 52 -5.54 -5.65 -3.68
C GLN A 52 -4.26 -4.82 -3.76
N LEU A 53 -4.35 -3.67 -4.45
CA LEU A 53 -3.36 -2.59 -4.41
C LEU A 53 -3.95 -1.44 -3.61
N VAL A 54 -3.21 -0.94 -2.64
CA VAL A 54 -3.57 0.24 -1.85
C VAL A 54 -2.49 1.29 -2.01
N ILE A 55 -2.88 2.48 -2.46
CA ILE A 55 -2.00 3.64 -2.57
C ILE A 55 -2.33 4.59 -1.45
N GLN A 56 -1.35 4.87 -0.59
CA GLN A 56 -1.44 5.78 0.54
C GLN A 56 -0.73 7.09 0.18
N LEU A 57 -1.48 8.18 0.11
CA LEU A 57 -0.97 9.50 -0.23
C LEU A 57 -1.56 10.54 0.72
N GLU A 58 -0.78 11.57 1.05
CA GLU A 58 -1.28 12.71 1.80
C GLU A 58 -2.30 13.51 0.97
N ALA A 59 -3.37 13.96 1.63
CA ALA A 59 -4.40 14.78 1.03
C ALA A 59 -4.92 15.82 2.03
N ASN A 60 -5.34 16.98 1.56
CA ASN A 60 -5.92 18.02 2.41
C ASN A 60 -7.43 18.13 2.17
N VAL A 61 -8.18 17.25 2.84
CA VAL A 61 -9.64 17.20 2.70
C VAL A 61 -10.35 18.44 3.25
N THR A 62 -9.72 19.19 4.16
CA THR A 62 -10.28 20.43 4.72
C THR A 62 -10.36 21.52 3.66
N THR A 63 -9.36 21.61 2.80
CA THR A 63 -9.35 22.52 1.64
C THR A 63 -10.00 21.90 0.41
N GLY A 64 -10.40 20.64 0.47
CA GLY A 64 -11.05 19.89 -0.60
C GLY A 64 -10.09 19.28 -1.61
N PHE A 65 -8.76 19.31 -1.36
CA PHE A 65 -7.78 18.66 -2.23
C PHE A 65 -7.69 17.17 -1.97
N GLN A 66 -7.70 16.40 -3.05
CA GLN A 66 -7.62 14.94 -3.03
C GLN A 66 -6.97 14.37 -4.29
N TRP A 67 -6.57 13.12 -4.23
CA TRP A 67 -6.06 12.38 -5.38
C TRP A 67 -7.21 11.73 -6.14
N GLU A 68 -7.22 11.93 -7.45
CA GLU A 68 -8.19 11.32 -8.38
C GLU A 68 -7.48 10.60 -9.52
N ILE A 69 -8.16 9.68 -10.17
CA ILE A 69 -7.64 9.00 -11.36
C ILE A 69 -7.65 10.00 -12.53
N ASP A 70 -6.46 10.33 -13.04
CA ASP A 70 -6.28 11.32 -14.10
C ASP A 70 -6.63 10.77 -15.50
N LYS A 71 -6.30 9.52 -15.74
CA LYS A 71 -6.49 8.88 -17.04
C LYS A 71 -7.42 7.67 -16.95
N THR A 72 -8.03 7.35 -18.07
CA THR A 72 -8.83 6.13 -18.18
C THR A 72 -7.98 4.91 -17.81
N LEU A 73 -8.39 4.26 -16.73
CA LEU A 73 -7.79 3.03 -16.26
C LEU A 73 -8.38 1.84 -17.03
N ASP A 74 -7.54 0.90 -17.45
CA ASP A 74 -8.05 -0.37 -17.99
C ASP A 74 -8.65 -1.21 -16.85
N ARG A 75 -9.98 -1.15 -16.75
CA ARG A 75 -10.75 -1.82 -15.70
C ARG A 75 -10.74 -3.34 -15.82
N SER A 76 -10.38 -3.89 -16.98
CA SER A 76 -10.22 -5.33 -17.16
C SER A 76 -8.96 -5.85 -16.46
N ILE A 77 -7.95 -5.00 -16.28
CA ILE A 77 -6.68 -5.34 -15.63
C ILE A 77 -6.67 -4.88 -14.17
N LEU A 78 -7.10 -3.63 -13.91
CA LEU A 78 -7.08 -3.04 -12.58
C LEU A 78 -8.36 -2.25 -12.32
N LEU A 79 -9.18 -2.72 -11.40
CA LEU A 79 -10.46 -2.11 -11.05
C LEU A 79 -10.32 -1.22 -9.81
N ALA A 80 -10.79 0.02 -9.90
CA ALA A 80 -10.86 0.90 -8.72
C ALA A 80 -11.95 0.41 -7.74
N ASP A 81 -11.56 0.22 -6.47
CA ASP A 81 -12.41 -0.27 -5.37
C ASP A 81 -12.64 0.81 -4.29
N GLY A 82 -12.62 2.06 -4.71
CA GLY A 82 -12.93 3.21 -3.87
C GLY A 82 -11.73 3.85 -3.17
N SER A 83 -12.05 4.88 -2.41
CA SER A 83 -11.10 5.72 -1.68
C SER A 83 -11.62 6.01 -0.28
N LYS A 84 -10.71 6.09 0.69
CA LYS A 84 -11.01 6.46 2.08
C LYS A 84 -9.98 7.44 2.61
N PHE A 85 -10.41 8.33 3.48
CA PHE A 85 -9.54 9.25 4.21
C PHE A 85 -9.42 8.80 5.67
N SER A 86 -8.23 8.95 6.22
CA SER A 86 -7.96 8.69 7.63
C SER A 86 -6.97 9.71 8.16
N LYS A 87 -7.17 10.16 9.39
CA LYS A 87 -6.18 10.92 10.15
C LYS A 87 -5.50 9.99 11.14
N THR A 88 -4.18 10.07 11.26
CA THR A 88 -3.45 9.45 12.36
C THR A 88 -3.83 10.09 13.69
N GLN A 89 -3.52 9.45 14.83
CA GLN A 89 -3.78 10.05 16.13
C GLN A 89 -3.05 11.38 16.27
N THR A 90 -1.76 11.45 15.87
CA THR A 90 -0.96 12.67 15.88
C THR A 90 -1.60 13.80 15.07
N GLN A 91 -2.08 13.50 13.86
CA GLN A 91 -2.76 14.48 13.02
C GLN A 91 -4.08 14.99 13.63
N ARG A 92 -4.80 14.15 14.39
CA ARG A 92 -6.00 14.58 15.12
C ARG A 92 -5.65 15.47 16.32
N ASP A 93 -4.59 15.11 17.04
CA ASP A 93 -4.20 15.81 18.27
C ASP A 93 -3.56 17.17 17.99
N GLN A 94 -2.97 17.37 16.82
CA GLN A 94 -2.33 18.62 16.39
C GLN A 94 -3.24 19.52 15.53
N ASP A 95 -4.51 19.16 15.37
CA ASP A 95 -5.46 19.83 14.46
C ASP A 95 -4.91 19.98 13.03
N ASP A 96 -4.12 18.99 12.61
CA ASP A 96 -3.48 18.97 11.30
C ASP A 96 -4.52 18.88 10.18
N LEU A 97 -4.37 19.72 9.16
CA LEU A 97 -5.24 19.75 8.00
C LEU A 97 -4.98 18.57 7.05
N VAL A 98 -3.81 17.94 7.16
CA VAL A 98 -3.40 16.81 6.34
C VAL A 98 -4.08 15.53 6.81
N SER A 99 -4.49 14.72 5.87
CA SER A 99 -5.08 13.39 6.07
C SER A 99 -4.39 12.40 5.14
N GLU A 100 -4.44 11.12 5.48
CA GLU A 100 -4.02 10.05 4.58
C GLU A 100 -5.22 9.65 3.70
N GLN A 101 -5.02 9.69 2.40
CA GLN A 101 -5.95 9.12 1.43
C GLN A 101 -5.47 7.73 1.02
N TYR A 102 -6.35 6.75 1.15
CA TYR A 102 -6.14 5.36 0.74
C TYR A 102 -6.98 5.09 -0.50
N LEU A 103 -6.33 5.01 -1.67
CA LEU A 103 -6.99 4.62 -2.92
C LEU A 103 -6.81 3.11 -3.09
N ARG A 104 -7.91 2.38 -3.26
CA ARG A 104 -7.93 0.93 -3.38
C ARG A 104 -8.25 0.50 -4.79
N PHE A 105 -7.52 -0.51 -5.23
CA PHE A 105 -7.69 -1.15 -6.53
C PHE A 105 -7.62 -2.67 -6.36
N VAL A 106 -8.27 -3.40 -7.24
CA VAL A 106 -8.23 -4.87 -7.28
C VAL A 106 -7.74 -5.30 -8.65
N ALA A 107 -6.68 -6.11 -8.66
CA ALA A 107 -6.18 -6.73 -9.87
C ALA A 107 -7.21 -7.73 -10.41
N GLN A 108 -7.51 -7.65 -11.71
CA GLN A 108 -8.52 -8.48 -12.35
C GLN A 108 -7.87 -9.57 -13.21
N GLN A 109 -7.56 -9.25 -14.44
CA GLN A 109 -7.00 -10.20 -15.40
C GLN A 109 -5.51 -9.94 -15.61
N PRO A 110 -4.74 -10.97 -16.02
CA PRO A 110 -3.36 -10.79 -16.43
C PRO A 110 -3.23 -9.72 -17.52
N GLY A 111 -2.25 -8.84 -17.37
CA GLY A 111 -2.01 -7.75 -18.29
C GLY A 111 -1.14 -6.67 -17.70
N ARG A 112 -0.97 -5.57 -18.45
CA ARG A 112 -0.21 -4.39 -18.03
C ARG A 112 -1.06 -3.14 -18.22
N THR A 113 -1.08 -2.29 -17.20
CA THR A 113 -1.74 -0.99 -17.25
C THR A 113 -0.90 0.06 -16.52
N ARG A 114 -1.11 1.33 -16.84
CA ARG A 114 -0.53 2.46 -16.10
C ARG A 114 -1.61 3.14 -15.31
N LEU A 115 -1.43 3.21 -14.00
CA LEU A 115 -2.28 4.00 -13.12
C LEU A 115 -1.67 5.39 -12.97
N GLN A 116 -2.45 6.42 -13.26
CA GLN A 116 -2.09 7.82 -13.14
C GLN A 116 -3.09 8.52 -12.24
N LEU A 117 -2.59 9.19 -11.21
CA LEU A 117 -3.38 10.01 -10.30
C LEU A 117 -2.94 11.46 -10.42
N VAL A 118 -3.87 12.35 -10.13
CA VAL A 118 -3.65 13.80 -10.09
C VAL A 118 -4.21 14.34 -8.78
N TYR A 119 -3.50 15.29 -8.18
CA TYR A 119 -3.94 15.96 -6.96
C TYR A 119 -4.75 17.19 -7.31
N VAL A 120 -6.03 17.17 -7.03
CA VAL A 120 -6.98 18.19 -7.49
C VAL A 120 -7.95 18.60 -6.40
N GLN A 121 -8.50 19.79 -6.54
CA GLN A 121 -9.73 20.19 -5.88
C GLN A 121 -10.89 19.98 -6.88
N PRO A 122 -11.82 19.04 -6.63
CA PRO A 122 -12.82 18.61 -7.63
C PRO A 122 -13.68 19.73 -8.21
N ARG A 123 -13.88 20.79 -7.43
CA ARG A 123 -14.66 21.97 -7.90
C ARG A 123 -13.90 22.89 -8.83
N VAL A 124 -12.57 22.84 -8.80
CA VAL A 124 -11.67 23.68 -9.62
C VAL A 124 -11.15 22.90 -10.81
N GLY A 125 -10.99 21.60 -10.64
CA GLY A 125 -10.44 20.69 -11.66
C GLY A 125 -8.92 20.61 -11.64
N THR A 126 -8.37 20.03 -12.70
CA THR A 126 -6.93 19.84 -12.88
C THR A 126 -6.30 21.10 -13.44
N LEU A 127 -5.24 21.58 -12.83
CA LEU A 127 -4.39 22.65 -13.32
C LEU A 127 -3.12 22.04 -13.96
N ASP A 128 -2.42 22.83 -14.80
CA ASP A 128 -1.21 22.34 -15.48
C ASP A 128 -0.09 21.93 -14.52
N ASP A 129 0.00 22.59 -13.37
CA ASP A 129 0.96 22.35 -12.29
C ASP A 129 0.45 21.41 -11.20
N SER A 130 -0.73 20.81 -11.35
CA SER A 130 -1.28 19.85 -10.39
C SER A 130 -0.31 18.68 -10.17
N PRO A 131 0.03 18.33 -8.91
CA PRO A 131 0.90 17.20 -8.60
C PRO A 131 0.35 15.90 -9.21
N ARG A 132 1.26 15.07 -9.72
CA ARG A 132 0.92 13.80 -10.36
C ARG A 132 1.65 12.65 -9.72
N TYR A 133 0.98 11.52 -9.67
CA TYR A 133 1.52 10.25 -9.22
C TYR A 133 1.24 9.19 -10.29
N ASN A 134 2.21 8.34 -10.56
CA ASN A 134 2.01 7.26 -11.53
C ASN A 134 2.75 6.00 -11.12
N VAL A 135 2.17 4.83 -11.45
CA VAL A 135 2.81 3.52 -11.34
C VAL A 135 2.43 2.66 -12.54
N ASP A 136 3.39 1.87 -13.02
CA ASP A 136 3.11 0.79 -13.95
C ASP A 136 2.67 -0.46 -13.16
N VAL A 137 1.58 -1.07 -13.55
CA VAL A 137 1.05 -2.28 -12.90
C VAL A 137 1.09 -3.43 -13.88
N ILE A 138 1.68 -4.55 -13.45
CA ILE A 138 1.61 -5.83 -14.14
C ILE A 138 0.83 -6.80 -13.26
N VAL A 139 -0.23 -7.36 -13.80
CA VAL A 139 -0.96 -8.47 -13.20
C VAL A 139 -0.51 -9.76 -13.89
N ALA A 140 0.00 -10.71 -13.11
CA ALA A 140 0.47 -12.00 -13.60
C ALA A 140 0.03 -13.12 -12.65
N PRO A 141 -0.20 -14.35 -13.13
CA PRO A 141 -0.48 -15.50 -12.26
C PRO A 141 0.64 -15.71 -11.23
N LYS A 142 0.30 -16.32 -10.09
CA LYS A 142 1.32 -16.76 -9.13
C LYS A 142 2.20 -17.82 -9.77
N PRO A 143 3.52 -17.84 -9.49
CA PRO A 143 4.45 -18.80 -10.10
C PRO A 143 4.08 -20.29 -9.86
N ASP A 144 3.39 -20.60 -8.77
CA ASP A 144 3.07 -21.97 -8.34
C ASP A 144 1.73 -22.51 -8.88
N GLU A 145 0.97 -21.72 -9.65
CA GLU A 145 -0.33 -22.17 -10.18
C GLU A 145 -0.23 -22.80 -11.58
N THR A 146 0.99 -22.96 -12.10
CA THR A 146 1.22 -23.66 -13.38
C THR A 146 1.55 -25.12 -13.12
N LYS A 147 0.54 -25.95 -12.86
CA LYS A 147 0.66 -27.41 -12.84
C LYS A 147 -0.36 -28.05 -13.76
#